data_ee99e652b1ac3f78cbad392bd27ed1e3
#
_entry.id   ee99e652b1ac3f78cbad392bd27ed1e3
#
_cell.length_a   1.000
_cell.length_b   1.000
_cell.length_c   1.000
_cell.angle_alpha   90.00
_cell.angle_beta   90.00
_cell.angle_gamma   90.00
#
_symmetry.space_group_name_H-M   'P 1'
#
loop_
_entity.id
_entity.type
_entity.pdbx_description
1 polymer ?
#
loop_
_entity_poly.entity_id
_entity_poly.type
_entity_poly.pdbx_seq_one_letter_code
_entity_poly.pdbx_strand_id
1 'polypeptide(L)'
;EDIIYERSNTWISPDSGTTSGSRQTLITGEACRRACGKLMEDKKAGLSVEDMIGKVYYAEYLAKTDPLGANVPNPVSHVAYGYATQVCILDSKTGKIEEIVAAHDVGKAVNPLSCEGQIEGGVVMSIGFALREKYPIDENCKPISKYGSLGLFRAHEIPKIDAIVIDKPGLKVACGAIGIGEITSIP
;
A
#
# COMPACT_ATOMS: atom_id res chain seq x y z
N GLU A 1 19.99 0.15 15.36
CA GLU A 1 20.96 -0.95 15.60
C GLU A 1 20.54 -1.81 16.81
N ASP A 2 19.68 -1.27 17.69
CA ASP A 2 19.22 -1.99 18.91
C ASP A 2 17.91 -2.77 18.69
N ILE A 3 17.40 -2.79 17.46
CA ILE A 3 16.17 -3.49 17.11
C ILE A 3 16.49 -4.68 16.23
N ILE A 4 16.15 -5.86 16.69
CA ILE A 4 16.24 -7.08 15.91
C ILE A 4 14.84 -7.38 15.34
N TYR A 5 14.73 -7.42 14.03
CA TYR A 5 13.50 -7.83 13.36
C TYR A 5 13.52 -9.35 13.11
N GLU A 6 12.64 -10.07 13.78
CA GLU A 6 12.40 -11.48 13.49
C GLU A 6 11.32 -11.63 12.42
N ARG A 7 11.63 -12.38 11.38
CA ARG A 7 10.68 -12.59 10.28
C ARG A 7 9.47 -13.36 10.76
N SER A 8 8.31 -12.89 10.34
CA SER A 8 7.05 -13.61 10.55
C SER A 8 7.07 -14.97 9.82
N ASN A 9 6.43 -15.95 10.40
CA ASN A 9 6.19 -17.25 9.79
C ASN A 9 4.84 -17.81 10.25
N THR A 10 4.30 -18.76 9.51
CA THR A 10 2.95 -19.29 9.74
C THR A 10 2.75 -20.05 11.05
N TRP A 11 3.83 -20.39 11.73
CA TRP A 11 3.78 -21.10 13.03
C TRP A 11 3.59 -20.16 14.22
N ILE A 12 4.07 -18.93 14.10
CA ILE A 12 4.09 -17.97 15.21
C ILE A 12 3.28 -16.70 14.93
N SER A 13 3.05 -16.39 13.66
CA SER A 13 2.32 -15.18 13.30
C SER A 13 0.82 -15.35 13.56
N PRO A 14 0.16 -14.39 14.19
CA PRO A 14 -1.29 -14.43 14.36
C PRO A 14 -1.98 -14.28 13.00
N ASP A 15 -3.20 -14.82 12.91
CA ASP A 15 -4.06 -14.56 11.76
C ASP A 15 -4.56 -13.11 11.82
N SER A 16 -4.12 -12.30 10.87
CA SER A 16 -4.53 -10.90 10.71
C SER A 16 -5.59 -10.71 9.61
N GLY A 17 -6.08 -11.79 9.04
CA GLY A 17 -6.98 -11.79 7.91
C GLY A 17 -6.31 -11.35 6.60
N THR A 18 -7.10 -11.23 5.56
CA THR A 18 -6.60 -10.82 4.24
C THR A 18 -6.21 -9.35 4.20
N THR A 19 -5.02 -9.06 3.70
CA THR A 19 -4.66 -7.68 3.32
C THR A 19 -5.46 -7.28 2.08
N SER A 20 -6.24 -6.23 2.20
CA SER A 20 -7.09 -5.68 1.14
C SER A 20 -7.15 -4.16 1.27
N GLY A 21 -7.32 -3.44 0.16
CA GLY A 21 -7.34 -1.97 0.16
C GLY A 21 -6.03 -1.38 0.66
N SER A 22 -4.90 -2.05 0.42
CA SER A 22 -3.53 -1.65 0.82
C SER A 22 -3.40 -1.27 2.31
N ARG A 23 -4.21 -1.90 3.16
CA ARG A 23 -4.39 -1.55 4.59
C ARG A 23 -3.30 -2.08 5.52
N GLN A 24 -2.30 -2.80 5.04
CA GLN A 24 -1.34 -3.49 5.93
C GLN A 24 -0.59 -2.53 6.85
N THR A 25 -0.04 -1.46 6.32
CA THR A 25 0.64 -0.44 7.14
C THR A 25 -0.31 0.19 8.15
N LEU A 26 -1.57 0.44 7.78
CA LEU A 26 -2.56 1.02 8.65
C LEU A 26 -2.95 0.06 9.79
N ILE A 27 -3.19 -1.21 9.50
CA ILE A 27 -3.68 -2.18 10.49
C ILE A 27 -2.52 -2.71 11.34
N THR A 28 -1.56 -3.40 10.73
CA THR A 28 -0.42 -4.00 11.44
C THR A 28 0.51 -2.94 12.00
N GLY A 29 0.74 -1.85 11.24
CA GLY A 29 1.54 -0.72 11.71
C GLY A 29 0.95 -0.05 12.95
N GLU A 30 -0.38 0.09 13.03
CA GLU A 30 -1.03 0.65 14.24
C GLU A 30 -0.89 -0.29 15.44
N ALA A 31 -1.01 -1.60 15.28
CA ALA A 31 -0.78 -2.56 16.36
C ALA A 31 0.67 -2.47 16.87
N CYS A 32 1.64 -2.41 15.96
CA CYS A 32 3.06 -2.22 16.28
C CYS A 32 3.29 -0.89 17.02
N ARG A 33 2.75 0.22 16.51
CA ARG A 33 2.85 1.54 17.15
C ARG A 33 2.32 1.54 18.59
N ARG A 34 1.20 0.84 18.82
CA ARG A 34 0.61 0.72 20.16
C ARG A 34 1.49 -0.10 21.11
N ALA A 35 2.07 -1.20 20.63
CA ALA A 35 3.00 -2.00 21.42
C ALA A 35 4.26 -1.21 21.79
N CYS A 36 4.87 -0.53 20.80
CA CYS A 36 6.00 0.37 21.03
C CYS A 36 5.64 1.54 21.96
N GLY A 37 4.39 2.02 21.92
CA GLY A 37 3.89 3.04 22.84
C GLY A 37 4.01 2.63 24.29
N LYS A 38 3.63 1.39 24.63
CA LYS A 38 3.73 0.83 25.99
C LYS A 38 5.18 0.74 26.46
N LEU A 39 6.10 0.34 25.57
CA LEU A 39 7.54 0.35 25.87
C LEU A 39 8.02 1.78 26.16
N MET A 40 7.56 2.75 25.38
CA MET A 40 7.93 4.16 25.59
C MET A 40 7.33 4.75 26.87
N GLU A 41 6.19 4.26 27.34
CA GLU A 41 5.61 4.62 28.64
C GLU A 41 6.50 4.14 29.79
N ASP A 42 6.95 2.88 29.75
CA ASP A 42 7.89 2.32 30.74
C ASP A 42 9.20 3.11 30.75
N LYS A 43 9.75 3.43 29.59
CA LYS A 43 10.95 4.27 29.46
C LYS A 43 10.76 5.67 30.05
N LYS A 44 9.60 6.30 29.83
CA LYS A 44 9.26 7.61 30.41
C LYS A 44 9.05 7.53 31.93
N ALA A 45 8.62 6.38 32.44
CA ALA A 45 8.50 6.14 33.87
C ALA A 45 9.86 5.91 34.55
N GLY A 46 10.97 5.92 33.78
CA GLY A 46 12.33 5.83 34.30
C GLY A 46 12.93 4.42 34.31
N LEU A 47 12.27 3.44 33.68
CA LEU A 47 12.85 2.09 33.57
C LEU A 47 14.07 2.13 32.66
N SER A 48 15.14 1.47 33.09
CA SER A 48 16.34 1.27 32.26
C SER A 48 16.07 0.19 31.18
N VAL A 49 16.98 0.05 30.22
CA VAL A 49 16.91 -1.02 29.22
C VAL A 49 17.00 -2.38 29.90
N GLU A 50 17.85 -2.50 30.92
CA GLU A 50 18.04 -3.71 31.71
C GLU A 50 16.76 -4.13 32.47
N ASP A 51 15.99 -3.16 32.99
CA ASP A 51 14.69 -3.42 33.64
C ASP A 51 13.62 -3.89 32.66
N MET A 52 13.80 -3.60 31.36
CA MET A 52 12.87 -3.97 30.32
C MET A 52 13.22 -5.28 29.61
N ILE A 53 14.42 -5.85 29.84
CA ILE A 53 14.83 -7.12 29.25
C ILE A 53 13.84 -8.24 29.66
N GLY A 54 13.37 -8.99 28.66
CA GLY A 54 12.41 -10.06 28.80
C GLY A 54 10.95 -9.64 28.95
N LYS A 55 10.65 -8.33 29.01
CA LYS A 55 9.27 -7.85 28.94
C LYS A 55 8.71 -8.02 27.54
N VAL A 56 7.45 -8.45 27.44
CA VAL A 56 6.71 -8.54 26.17
C VAL A 56 5.66 -7.44 26.14
N TYR A 57 5.75 -6.58 25.13
CA TYR A 57 4.77 -5.53 24.87
C TYR A 57 3.83 -5.96 23.76
N TYR A 58 2.60 -6.25 24.12
CA TYR A 58 1.57 -6.74 23.23
C TYR A 58 0.51 -5.67 22.96
N ALA A 59 0.08 -5.54 21.73
CA ALA A 59 -1.07 -4.73 21.35
C ALA A 59 -1.79 -5.30 20.14
N GLU A 60 -3.06 -4.99 20.05
CA GLU A 60 -3.92 -5.30 18.91
C GLU A 60 -4.55 -4.04 18.35
N TYR A 61 -4.85 -4.07 17.07
CA TYR A 61 -5.69 -3.08 16.42
C TYR A 61 -6.70 -3.76 15.50
N LEU A 62 -7.96 -3.54 15.79
CA LEU A 62 -9.08 -3.96 14.95
C LEU A 62 -9.75 -2.72 14.35
N ALA A 63 -9.66 -2.57 13.04
CA ALA A 63 -10.41 -1.56 12.32
C ALA A 63 -11.88 -2.00 12.20
N LYS A 64 -12.80 -1.16 12.64
CA LYS A 64 -14.24 -1.42 12.50
C LYS A 64 -14.68 -1.08 11.10
N THR A 65 -15.10 -2.09 10.36
CA THR A 65 -15.70 -1.95 9.02
C THR A 65 -16.96 -2.79 8.94
N ASP A 66 -17.88 -2.42 8.08
CA ASP A 66 -19.09 -3.17 7.83
C ASP A 66 -18.85 -4.20 6.73
N PRO A 67 -19.46 -5.41 6.82
CA PRO A 67 -19.34 -6.39 5.76
C PRO A 67 -20.01 -5.93 4.47
N LEU A 68 -19.58 -6.47 3.35
CA LEU A 68 -20.21 -6.21 2.05
C LEU A 68 -21.70 -6.58 2.11
N GLY A 69 -22.56 -5.65 1.71
CA GLY A 69 -24.01 -5.81 1.76
C GLY A 69 -24.63 -5.58 3.15
N ALA A 70 -23.89 -4.99 4.10
CA ALA A 70 -24.44 -4.63 5.40
C ALA A 70 -25.67 -3.72 5.26
N ASN A 71 -26.76 -4.10 5.94
CA ASN A 71 -27.99 -3.30 5.98
C ASN A 71 -27.91 -2.25 7.08
N VAL A 72 -27.04 -1.25 6.89
CA VAL A 72 -26.87 -0.12 7.79
C VAL A 72 -26.94 1.19 7.00
N PRO A 73 -27.37 2.30 7.61
CA PRO A 73 -27.60 3.57 6.88
C PRO A 73 -26.38 4.13 6.15
N ASN A 74 -25.20 3.97 6.72
CA ASN A 74 -23.95 4.47 6.16
C ASN A 74 -22.85 3.42 6.36
N PRO A 75 -22.78 2.38 5.51
CA PRO A 75 -21.80 1.31 5.67
C PRO A 75 -20.37 1.83 5.47
N VAL A 76 -19.47 1.45 6.37
CA VAL A 76 -18.05 1.79 6.31
C VAL A 76 -17.29 0.57 5.82
N SER A 77 -16.88 0.56 4.56
CA SER A 77 -16.11 -0.53 3.98
C SER A 77 -14.61 -0.40 4.22
N HIS A 78 -14.10 0.83 4.29
CA HIS A 78 -12.67 1.15 4.46
C HIS A 78 -12.48 2.25 5.50
N VAL A 79 -11.30 2.27 6.10
CA VAL A 79 -10.96 3.22 7.19
C VAL A 79 -10.21 4.46 6.69
N ALA A 80 -9.80 4.48 5.43
CA ALA A 80 -9.07 5.58 4.82
C ALA A 80 -9.45 5.72 3.34
N TYR A 81 -9.37 6.95 2.86
CA TYR A 81 -9.54 7.31 1.45
C TYR A 81 -8.25 7.99 0.99
N GLY A 82 -7.79 7.64 -0.23
CA GLY A 82 -6.64 8.25 -0.87
C GLY A 82 -7.07 9.20 -1.98
N TYR A 83 -6.21 10.16 -2.29
CA TYR A 83 -6.39 11.11 -3.38
C TYR A 83 -5.15 11.12 -4.25
N ALA A 84 -5.35 11.17 -5.55
CA ALA A 84 -4.25 11.25 -6.50
C ALA A 84 -4.63 12.12 -7.70
N THR A 85 -3.62 12.70 -8.32
CA THR A 85 -3.73 13.38 -9.62
C THR A 85 -2.57 12.93 -10.47
N GLN A 86 -2.88 12.54 -11.71
CA GLN A 86 -1.86 12.12 -12.66
C GLN A 86 -1.96 12.94 -13.94
N VAL A 87 -0.82 13.27 -14.52
CA VAL A 87 -0.69 14.00 -15.77
C VAL A 87 0.10 13.13 -16.75
N CYS A 88 -0.51 12.82 -17.88
CA CYS A 88 0.12 12.08 -18.97
C CYS A 88 0.60 13.05 -20.04
N ILE A 89 1.88 13.06 -20.32
CA ILE A 89 2.53 13.88 -21.33
C ILE A 89 2.80 13.01 -22.55
N LEU A 90 2.28 13.42 -23.71
CA LEU A 90 2.45 12.70 -24.96
C LEU A 90 3.45 13.40 -25.88
N ASP A 91 4.27 12.63 -26.55
CA ASP A 91 5.05 13.13 -27.68
C ASP A 91 4.12 13.62 -28.80
N SER A 92 4.27 14.87 -29.18
CA SER A 92 3.36 15.54 -30.11
C SER A 92 3.40 14.99 -31.55
N LYS A 93 4.44 14.26 -31.91
CA LYS A 93 4.62 13.70 -33.27
C LYS A 93 4.14 12.25 -33.36
N THR A 94 4.38 11.47 -32.29
CA THR A 94 4.11 10.03 -32.30
C THR A 94 2.87 9.65 -31.52
N GLY A 95 2.35 10.53 -30.63
CA GLY A 95 1.27 10.24 -29.70
C GLY A 95 1.64 9.23 -28.60
N LYS A 96 2.91 8.85 -28.49
CA LYS A 96 3.35 7.94 -27.42
C LYS A 96 3.49 8.68 -26.10
N ILE A 97 3.29 7.96 -25.02
CA ILE A 97 3.53 8.49 -23.66
C ILE A 97 5.03 8.76 -23.51
N GLU A 98 5.38 9.99 -23.22
CA GLU A 98 6.73 10.45 -22.95
C GLU A 98 7.00 10.42 -21.43
N GLU A 99 6.06 10.94 -20.65
CA GLU A 99 6.17 11.05 -19.21
C GLU A 99 4.80 10.96 -18.53
N ILE A 100 4.79 10.38 -17.33
CA ILE A 100 3.63 10.45 -16.42
C ILE A 100 4.10 11.08 -15.10
N VAL A 101 3.46 12.17 -14.71
CA VAL A 101 3.66 12.80 -13.40
C VAL A 101 2.52 12.34 -12.50
N ALA A 102 2.84 11.64 -11.41
CA ALA A 102 1.88 10.98 -10.54
C ALA A 102 1.99 11.49 -9.11
N ALA A 103 1.10 12.41 -8.72
CA ALA A 103 1.03 12.97 -7.36
C ALA A 103 0.01 12.22 -6.52
N HIS A 104 0.46 11.61 -5.43
CA HIS A 104 -0.35 10.77 -4.56
C HIS A 104 -0.28 11.19 -3.10
N ASP A 105 -1.44 11.37 -2.47
CA ASP A 105 -1.56 11.47 -1.03
C ASP A 105 -1.32 10.09 -0.40
N VAL A 106 -0.29 10.00 0.42
CA VAL A 106 0.09 8.78 1.14
C VAL A 106 -0.20 8.89 2.65
N GLY A 107 -0.84 10.00 3.07
CA GLY A 107 -0.95 10.33 4.48
C GLY A 107 0.44 10.54 5.07
N LYS A 108 0.88 9.69 6.00
CA LYS A 108 2.27 9.68 6.47
C LYS A 108 3.12 8.73 5.64
N ALA A 109 4.11 9.26 4.95
CA ALA A 109 5.11 8.46 4.26
C ALA A 109 6.02 7.77 5.29
N VAL A 110 5.68 6.54 5.68
CA VAL A 110 6.50 5.74 6.62
C VAL A 110 7.84 5.36 5.99
N ASN A 111 7.81 5.06 4.71
CA ASN A 111 9.01 4.84 3.89
C ASN A 111 8.81 5.52 2.52
N PRO A 112 9.33 6.73 2.32
CA PRO A 112 9.15 7.48 1.08
C PRO A 112 9.56 6.73 -0.18
N LEU A 113 10.74 6.08 -0.17
CA LEU A 113 11.22 5.31 -1.32
C LEU A 113 10.29 4.15 -1.68
N SER A 114 9.72 3.48 -0.67
CA SER A 114 8.72 2.43 -0.91
C SER A 114 7.40 3.00 -1.45
N CYS A 115 7.02 4.21 -1.04
CA CYS A 115 5.84 4.89 -1.59
C CYS A 115 6.03 5.23 -3.07
N GLU A 116 7.19 5.79 -3.44
CA GLU A 116 7.55 6.05 -4.84
C GLU A 116 7.47 4.78 -5.68
N GLY A 117 8.12 3.70 -5.23
CA GLY A 117 8.08 2.41 -5.93
C GLY A 117 6.68 1.81 -6.08
N GLN A 118 5.78 2.01 -5.11
CA GLN A 118 4.37 1.62 -5.24
C GLN A 118 3.63 2.46 -6.27
N ILE A 119 3.85 3.77 -6.29
CA ILE A 119 3.25 4.67 -7.28
C ILE A 119 3.71 4.29 -8.70
N GLU A 120 5.02 4.19 -8.91
CA GLU A 120 5.59 3.79 -10.20
C GLU A 120 5.07 2.45 -10.68
N GLY A 121 5.08 1.43 -9.80
CA GLY A 121 4.59 0.09 -10.13
C GLY A 121 3.10 0.06 -10.51
N GLY A 122 2.27 0.79 -9.79
CA GLY A 122 0.84 0.88 -10.07
C GLY A 122 0.54 1.63 -11.38
N VAL A 123 1.25 2.71 -11.65
CA VAL A 123 1.17 3.45 -12.92
C VAL A 123 1.54 2.53 -14.10
N VAL A 124 2.65 1.80 -14.01
CA VAL A 124 3.07 0.84 -15.05
C VAL A 124 2.00 -0.22 -15.29
N MET A 125 1.43 -0.77 -14.22
CA MET A 125 0.36 -1.75 -14.33
C MET A 125 -0.84 -1.19 -15.09
N SER A 126 -1.26 0.02 -14.78
CA SER A 126 -2.46 0.62 -15.35
C SER A 126 -2.30 1.04 -16.80
N ILE A 127 -1.17 1.62 -17.18
CA ILE A 127 -0.89 1.89 -18.61
C ILE A 127 -0.76 0.59 -19.41
N GLY A 128 -0.29 -0.49 -18.75
CA GLY A 128 -0.29 -1.82 -19.34
C GLY A 128 -1.70 -2.29 -19.67
N PHE A 129 -2.62 -2.23 -18.73
CA PHE A 129 -4.03 -2.57 -18.92
C PHE A 129 -4.69 -1.69 -20.00
N ALA A 130 -4.43 -0.39 -19.98
CA ALA A 130 -5.05 0.54 -20.90
C ALA A 130 -4.58 0.37 -22.36
N LEU A 131 -3.31 0.08 -22.58
CA LEU A 131 -2.69 0.21 -23.90
C LEU A 131 -2.29 -1.11 -24.57
N ARG A 132 -1.95 -2.14 -23.80
CA ARG A 132 -1.24 -3.29 -24.36
C ARG A 132 -1.76 -4.65 -23.94
N GLU A 133 -2.15 -4.80 -22.69
CA GLU A 133 -2.44 -6.10 -22.12
C GLU A 133 -3.75 -6.67 -22.66
N LYS A 134 -3.71 -7.93 -23.03
CA LYS A 134 -4.88 -8.68 -23.48
C LYS A 134 -4.88 -10.04 -22.80
N TYR A 135 -6.03 -10.40 -22.28
CA TYR A 135 -6.26 -11.71 -21.68
C TYR A 135 -7.31 -12.47 -22.47
N PRO A 136 -6.95 -12.98 -23.67
CA PRO A 136 -7.89 -13.68 -24.53
C PRO A 136 -8.28 -15.03 -23.92
N ILE A 137 -9.56 -15.34 -24.00
CA ILE A 137 -10.15 -16.60 -23.58
C ILE A 137 -10.85 -17.28 -24.76
N ASP A 138 -10.94 -18.60 -24.73
CA ASP A 138 -11.73 -19.37 -25.71
C ASP A 138 -13.23 -19.36 -25.38
N GLU A 139 -14.03 -20.04 -26.20
CA GLU A 139 -15.48 -20.18 -26.04
C GLU A 139 -15.90 -20.86 -24.72
N ASN A 140 -14.99 -21.59 -24.08
CA ASN A 140 -15.17 -22.25 -22.80
C ASN A 140 -14.61 -21.45 -21.62
N CYS A 141 -14.32 -20.16 -21.81
CA CYS A 141 -13.73 -19.25 -20.83
C CYS A 141 -12.33 -19.69 -20.35
N LYS A 142 -11.59 -20.49 -21.14
CA LYS A 142 -10.22 -20.88 -20.79
C LYS A 142 -9.21 -19.91 -21.38
N PRO A 143 -8.18 -19.52 -20.64
CA PRO A 143 -7.10 -18.66 -21.16
C PRO A 143 -6.37 -19.36 -22.31
N ILE A 144 -6.20 -18.66 -23.45
CA ILE A 144 -5.47 -19.13 -24.62
C ILE A 144 -4.10 -18.50 -24.78
N SER A 145 -3.77 -17.50 -23.93
CA SER A 145 -2.47 -16.85 -23.92
C SER A 145 -1.59 -17.36 -22.79
N LYS A 146 -0.30 -17.48 -23.09
CA LYS A 146 0.72 -17.70 -22.05
C LYS A 146 1.09 -16.36 -21.40
N TYR A 147 1.55 -16.39 -20.16
CA TYR A 147 1.93 -15.20 -19.41
C TYR A 147 2.87 -14.25 -20.17
N GLY A 148 3.89 -14.78 -20.84
CA GLY A 148 4.84 -13.99 -21.64
C GLY A 148 4.28 -13.31 -22.90
N SER A 149 3.04 -13.66 -23.31
CA SER A 149 2.38 -13.10 -24.51
C SER A 149 1.19 -12.18 -24.16
N LEU A 150 1.00 -11.81 -22.90
CA LEU A 150 -0.10 -10.94 -22.46
C LEU A 150 0.09 -9.48 -22.86
N GLY A 151 1.27 -9.05 -23.31
CA GLY A 151 1.53 -7.67 -23.69
C GLY A 151 2.08 -6.80 -22.58
N LEU A 152 2.55 -7.39 -21.48
CA LEU A 152 3.17 -6.66 -20.38
C LEU A 152 4.32 -5.76 -20.86
N PHE A 153 4.43 -4.57 -20.30
CA PHE A 153 5.58 -3.70 -20.55
C PHE A 153 6.89 -4.35 -20.12
N ARG A 154 7.91 -4.18 -20.94
CA ARG A 154 9.30 -4.49 -20.57
C ARG A 154 9.94 -3.26 -19.95
N ALA A 155 10.92 -3.44 -19.08
CA ALA A 155 11.56 -2.34 -18.36
C ALA A 155 12.04 -1.18 -19.26
N HIS A 156 12.56 -1.50 -20.45
CA HIS A 156 13.05 -0.51 -21.41
C HIS A 156 11.94 0.19 -22.23
N GLU A 157 10.70 -0.25 -22.11
CA GLU A 157 9.53 0.32 -22.79
C GLU A 157 8.72 1.25 -21.89
N ILE A 158 9.02 1.24 -20.59
CA ILE A 158 8.31 2.05 -19.59
C ILE A 158 8.64 3.51 -19.82
N PRO A 159 7.65 4.40 -19.95
CA PRO A 159 7.87 5.83 -20.04
C PRO A 159 8.49 6.35 -18.74
N LYS A 160 9.02 7.56 -18.76
CA LYS A 160 9.44 8.23 -17.54
C LYS A 160 8.25 8.39 -16.60
N ILE A 161 8.41 8.04 -15.34
CA ILE A 161 7.41 8.26 -14.28
C ILE A 161 8.03 9.16 -13.23
N ASP A 162 7.37 10.27 -12.92
CA ASP A 162 7.73 11.19 -11.86
C ASP A 162 6.74 11.04 -10.73
N ALA A 163 7.12 10.32 -9.67
CA ALA A 163 6.29 10.04 -8.53
C ALA A 163 6.41 11.15 -7.47
N ILE A 164 5.32 11.85 -7.21
CA ILE A 164 5.25 12.91 -6.19
C ILE A 164 4.51 12.38 -4.97
N VAL A 165 5.23 12.19 -3.88
CA VAL A 165 4.68 11.75 -2.59
C VAL A 165 4.18 12.95 -1.80
N ILE A 166 2.87 13.01 -1.53
CA ILE A 166 2.24 14.03 -0.69
C ILE A 166 2.12 13.46 0.73
N ASP A 167 3.00 13.91 1.63
CA ASP A 167 3.04 13.52 3.04
C ASP A 167 2.12 14.43 3.87
N LYS A 168 0.82 14.09 3.94
CA LYS A 168 -0.19 14.82 4.70
C LYS A 168 -0.98 13.89 5.62
N PRO A 169 -0.48 13.56 6.82
CA PRO A 169 -1.17 12.66 7.73
C PRO A 169 -2.51 13.27 8.19
N GLY A 170 -3.61 12.59 7.85
CA GLY A 170 -4.98 13.00 8.23
C GLY A 170 -5.63 12.08 9.24
N LEU A 171 -5.12 10.86 9.43
CA LEU A 171 -5.67 9.87 10.35
C LEU A 171 -4.95 9.91 11.70
N LYS A 172 -5.67 9.52 12.76
CA LYS A 172 -5.10 9.38 14.11
C LYS A 172 -4.42 8.02 14.35
N VAL A 173 -4.59 7.07 13.44
CA VAL A 173 -4.02 5.72 13.49
C VAL A 173 -2.83 5.59 12.56
N ALA A 174 -1.95 4.65 12.79
CA ALA A 174 -0.76 4.35 11.98
C ALA A 174 0.06 5.61 11.60
N CYS A 175 0.20 6.56 12.53
CA CYS A 175 0.84 7.87 12.29
C CYS A 175 0.20 8.67 11.14
N GLY A 176 -0.97 8.28 10.65
CA GLY A 176 -1.66 8.91 9.54
C GLY A 176 -1.36 8.32 8.17
N ALA A 177 -0.65 7.19 8.09
CA ALA A 177 -0.41 6.48 6.84
C ALA A 177 -1.72 5.95 6.23
N ILE A 178 -1.85 6.02 4.91
CA ILE A 178 -2.98 5.46 4.16
C ILE A 178 -2.47 4.51 3.06
N GLY A 179 -3.34 3.62 2.58
CA GLY A 179 -3.04 2.73 1.46
C GLY A 179 -3.03 3.47 0.13
N ILE A 180 -2.09 3.13 -0.74
CA ILE A 180 -1.89 3.78 -2.04
C ILE A 180 -1.88 2.81 -3.23
N GLY A 181 -1.97 1.50 -2.99
CA GLY A 181 -1.83 0.51 -4.06
C GLY A 181 -2.90 0.63 -5.14
N GLU A 182 -4.15 0.79 -4.75
CA GLU A 182 -5.29 0.79 -5.68
C GLU A 182 -5.45 2.12 -6.41
N ILE A 183 -5.17 3.24 -5.75
CA ILE A 183 -5.36 4.57 -6.34
C ILE A 183 -4.33 4.90 -7.43
N THR A 184 -3.25 4.15 -7.51
CA THR A 184 -2.24 4.32 -8.58
C THR A 184 -2.77 3.94 -9.96
N SER A 185 -3.93 3.28 -10.02
CA SER A 185 -4.58 2.80 -11.26
C SER A 185 -5.43 3.88 -11.97
N ILE A 186 -5.03 5.15 -11.92
CA ILE A 186 -5.76 6.25 -12.58
C ILE A 186 -5.44 6.37 -14.09
N PRO A 187 -4.23 6.08 -14.58
CA PRO A 187 -3.88 6.25 -15.99
C PRO A 187 -4.77 5.50 -16.94
#